data_64cad0637cb7237f4eaf716705bbf7d9
#
_entry.id   64cad0637cb7237f4eaf716705bbf7d9
#
_cell.length_a   1.000
_cell.length_b   1.000
_cell.length_c   1.000
_cell.angle_alpha   90.00
_cell.angle_beta   90.00
_cell.angle_gamma   90.00
#
_symmetry.space_group_name_H-M   'P 1'
#
loop_
_entity.id
_entity.type
_entity.pdbx_description
1 polymer ?
#
loop_
_entity_poly.entity_id
_entity_poly.type
_entity_poly.pdbx_seq_one_letter_code
_entity_poly.pdbx_strand_id
1 'polypeptide(L)'
;MPELPEVETYRRFIDELAVGQTITALQVNDAHVLATPEDQLRAGLVGRTITGTSRLGKNCFLELDNGKVLVLHFGMTGDVGAYRDEPDAPRFTRVALHLEDSGLRLAFIDPRKFGRIRLADSAAAHQKAKKIGPDALDITAIELHQKLARRKTLLKPLLLDQSITAGLGNWIVDEVLFQAKIHPERIGATLTEKEGRALHAAVQLVLTTAINQEANYRHFPASFLIHAREWDTSATPSSDDAHTFCPRHPKVKIDKYYVGGRATYTCAKCQPKPAAA
;
A
#
# COMPACT_ATOMS: atom_id res chain seq x y z
N MET A 1 -7.71 0.31 -2.19
CA MET A 1 -6.46 -0.10 -2.87
C MET A 1 -5.43 -0.34 -1.78
N PRO A 2 -4.91 -1.56 -1.68
CA PRO A 2 -3.87 -1.81 -0.69
C PRO A 2 -2.66 -0.89 -0.89
N GLU A 3 -2.32 -0.16 0.17
CA GLU A 3 -1.14 0.67 0.27
C GLU A 3 -0.13 -0.03 1.21
N LEU A 4 0.94 0.61 1.62
CA LEU A 4 1.99 -0.04 2.41
C LEU A 4 1.49 -0.74 3.68
N PRO A 5 0.62 -0.14 4.53
CA PRO A 5 0.16 -0.79 5.75
C PRO A 5 -0.68 -2.05 5.50
N GLU A 6 -1.58 -2.01 4.51
CA GLU A 6 -2.39 -3.17 4.14
C GLU A 6 -1.50 -4.31 3.60
N VAL A 7 -0.50 -3.97 2.77
CA VAL A 7 0.44 -4.98 2.25
C VAL A 7 1.32 -5.56 3.37
N GLU A 8 1.68 -4.76 4.39
CA GLU A 8 2.39 -5.27 5.57
C GLU A 8 1.52 -6.21 6.40
N THR A 9 0.22 -5.93 6.55
CA THR A 9 -0.73 -6.84 7.20
C THR A 9 -0.83 -8.16 6.43
N TYR A 10 -0.93 -8.10 5.11
CA TYR A 10 -0.93 -9.30 4.26
C TYR A 10 0.38 -10.09 4.36
N ARG A 11 1.52 -9.40 4.38
CA ARG A 11 2.81 -10.03 4.55
C ARG A 11 2.89 -10.81 5.88
N ARG A 12 2.46 -10.20 6.99
CA ARG A 12 2.45 -10.84 8.31
C ARG A 12 1.54 -12.06 8.32
N PHE A 13 0.36 -11.97 7.72
CA PHE A 13 -0.54 -13.11 7.57
C PHE A 13 0.10 -14.25 6.76
N ILE A 14 0.77 -13.95 5.65
CA ILE A 14 1.48 -14.95 4.84
C ILE A 14 2.66 -15.53 5.63
N ASP A 15 3.41 -14.69 6.34
CA ASP A 15 4.56 -15.10 7.16
C ASP A 15 4.18 -16.18 8.17
N GLU A 16 3.12 -15.92 8.92
CA GLU A 16 2.62 -16.84 9.95
C GLU A 16 2.16 -18.19 9.38
N LEU A 17 1.53 -18.18 8.21
CA LEU A 17 0.92 -19.38 7.63
C LEU A 17 1.84 -20.17 6.71
N ALA A 18 2.77 -19.52 6.02
CA ALA A 18 3.45 -20.11 4.88
C ALA A 18 4.97 -20.24 5.06
N VAL A 19 5.60 -19.53 5.99
CA VAL A 19 7.05 -19.70 6.21
C VAL A 19 7.34 -21.07 6.80
N GLY A 20 8.34 -21.74 6.24
CA GLY A 20 8.69 -23.13 6.53
C GLY A 20 7.91 -24.17 5.71
N GLN A 21 6.85 -23.77 4.99
CA GLN A 21 6.01 -24.67 4.22
C GLN A 21 6.57 -24.90 2.81
N THR A 22 6.45 -26.14 2.32
CA THR A 22 6.75 -26.50 0.93
C THR A 22 5.53 -26.31 0.05
N ILE A 23 5.71 -25.69 -1.12
CA ILE A 23 4.65 -25.52 -2.11
C ILE A 23 4.51 -26.82 -2.91
N THR A 24 3.42 -27.56 -2.74
CA THR A 24 3.16 -28.82 -3.44
C THR A 24 2.45 -28.65 -4.77
N ALA A 25 1.65 -27.59 -4.91
CA ALA A 25 0.96 -27.29 -6.17
C ALA A 25 0.69 -25.78 -6.33
N LEU A 26 0.62 -25.36 -7.60
CA LEU A 26 0.13 -24.06 -8.02
C LEU A 26 -1.22 -24.26 -8.72
N GLN A 27 -2.29 -23.74 -8.15
CA GLN A 27 -3.61 -23.69 -8.76
C GLN A 27 -3.83 -22.32 -9.38
N VAL A 28 -4.16 -22.26 -10.66
CA VAL A 28 -4.43 -21.02 -11.38
C VAL A 28 -5.88 -21.03 -11.87
N ASN A 29 -6.73 -20.22 -11.25
CA ASN A 29 -8.13 -20.06 -11.66
C ASN A 29 -8.30 -18.94 -12.69
N ASP A 30 -7.34 -17.99 -12.74
CA ASP A 30 -7.35 -16.90 -13.71
C ASP A 30 -5.93 -16.39 -13.99
N ALA A 31 -5.43 -16.71 -15.18
CA ALA A 31 -4.08 -16.36 -15.59
C ALA A 31 -3.87 -14.85 -15.84
N HIS A 32 -4.92 -14.03 -15.87
CA HIS A 32 -4.80 -12.59 -16.12
C HIS A 32 -3.96 -11.86 -15.05
N VAL A 33 -3.91 -12.39 -13.84
CA VAL A 33 -3.08 -11.82 -12.77
C VAL A 33 -1.61 -12.24 -12.84
N LEU A 34 -1.25 -13.18 -13.72
CA LEU A 34 0.11 -13.66 -13.87
C LEU A 34 0.94 -12.66 -14.69
N ALA A 35 2.06 -12.23 -14.15
CA ALA A 35 3.05 -11.40 -14.83
C ALA A 35 4.33 -12.20 -15.20
N THR A 36 4.36 -13.49 -14.87
CA THR A 36 5.29 -14.51 -15.32
C THR A 36 4.43 -15.66 -15.90
N PRO A 37 4.80 -16.29 -17.02
CA PRO A 37 4.06 -17.41 -17.58
C PRO A 37 3.81 -18.53 -16.56
N GLU A 38 2.67 -19.19 -16.64
CA GLU A 38 2.24 -20.18 -15.65
C GLU A 38 3.22 -21.37 -15.53
N ASP A 39 3.74 -21.85 -16.64
CA ASP A 39 4.73 -22.92 -16.70
C ASP A 39 6.01 -22.57 -15.95
N GLN A 40 6.49 -21.33 -16.11
CA GLN A 40 7.66 -20.82 -15.39
C GLN A 40 7.38 -20.62 -13.90
N LEU A 41 6.19 -20.14 -13.53
CA LEU A 41 5.77 -20.06 -12.13
C LEU A 41 5.72 -21.44 -11.51
N ARG A 42 5.08 -22.39 -12.17
CA ARG A 42 4.98 -23.77 -11.70
C ARG A 42 6.36 -24.41 -11.50
N ALA A 43 7.24 -24.30 -12.48
CA ALA A 43 8.61 -24.82 -12.40
C ALA A 43 9.45 -24.14 -11.30
N GLY A 44 9.18 -22.88 -11.03
CA GLY A 44 9.93 -22.11 -10.03
C GLY A 44 9.39 -22.19 -8.61
N LEU A 45 8.15 -22.65 -8.43
CA LEU A 45 7.47 -22.65 -7.13
C LEU A 45 7.23 -24.05 -6.57
N VAL A 46 6.80 -25.01 -7.41
CA VAL A 46 6.44 -26.36 -6.93
C VAL A 46 7.70 -27.09 -6.45
N GLY A 47 7.60 -27.69 -5.28
CA GLY A 47 8.71 -28.34 -4.58
C GLY A 47 9.66 -27.36 -3.89
N ARG A 48 9.32 -26.06 -3.78
CA ARG A 48 10.14 -25.06 -3.06
C ARG A 48 9.56 -24.75 -1.70
N THR A 49 10.45 -24.56 -0.75
CA THR A 49 10.09 -24.12 0.60
C THR A 49 10.13 -22.60 0.68
N ILE A 50 9.11 -22.01 1.29
CA ILE A 50 9.07 -20.57 1.61
C ILE A 50 9.93 -20.38 2.85
N THR A 51 11.05 -19.65 2.71
CA THR A 51 12.04 -19.46 3.78
C THR A 51 11.83 -18.16 4.57
N GLY A 52 11.02 -17.24 4.04
CA GLY A 52 10.71 -15.97 4.68
C GLY A 52 9.80 -15.11 3.84
N THR A 53 9.40 -13.97 4.39
CA THR A 53 8.66 -12.94 3.67
C THR A 53 9.28 -11.57 3.91
N SER A 54 9.20 -10.71 2.90
CA SER A 54 9.62 -9.31 3.01
C SER A 54 8.68 -8.41 2.23
N ARG A 55 8.82 -7.09 2.40
CA ARG A 55 8.01 -6.09 1.71
C ARG A 55 8.89 -4.93 1.24
N LEU A 56 8.56 -4.39 0.07
CA LEU A 56 9.07 -3.12 -0.43
C LEU A 56 7.91 -2.32 -1.03
N GLY A 57 7.55 -1.22 -0.40
CA GLY A 57 6.41 -0.41 -0.80
C GLY A 57 5.12 -1.22 -0.78
N LYS A 58 4.52 -1.41 -1.96
CA LYS A 58 3.25 -2.15 -2.14
C LYS A 58 3.47 -3.55 -2.73
N ASN A 59 4.69 -4.07 -2.66
CA ASN A 59 5.02 -5.43 -3.09
C ASN A 59 5.34 -6.29 -1.87
N CYS A 60 4.71 -7.45 -1.78
CA CYS A 60 5.04 -8.50 -0.84
C CYS A 60 5.88 -9.56 -1.56
N PHE A 61 6.92 -10.06 -0.90
CA PHE A 61 7.82 -11.07 -1.41
C PHE A 61 7.74 -12.30 -0.53
N LEU A 62 7.57 -13.48 -1.15
CA LEU A 62 7.78 -14.77 -0.51
C LEU A 62 9.15 -15.27 -0.98
N GLU A 63 10.06 -15.43 -0.07
CA GLU A 63 11.43 -15.87 -0.32
C GLU A 63 11.46 -17.38 -0.41
N LEU A 64 12.19 -17.93 -1.39
CA LEU A 64 12.23 -19.36 -1.67
C LEU A 64 13.62 -19.92 -1.39
N ASP A 65 13.70 -21.21 -1.05
CA ASP A 65 14.93 -21.95 -0.77
C ASP A 65 15.96 -21.95 -1.90
N ASN A 66 15.55 -21.64 -3.12
CA ASN A 66 16.42 -21.50 -4.29
C ASN A 66 16.93 -20.07 -4.54
N GLY A 67 16.69 -19.13 -3.61
CA GLY A 67 17.10 -17.75 -3.70
C GLY A 67 16.20 -16.85 -4.56
N LYS A 68 15.19 -17.43 -5.25
CA LYS A 68 14.18 -16.65 -5.97
C LYS A 68 13.10 -16.12 -5.03
N VAL A 69 12.29 -15.20 -5.53
CA VAL A 69 11.15 -14.66 -4.78
C VAL A 69 9.88 -14.67 -5.62
N LEU A 70 8.77 -15.05 -4.99
CA LEU A 70 7.45 -14.80 -5.54
C LEU A 70 6.99 -13.41 -5.10
N VAL A 71 6.71 -12.56 -6.07
CA VAL A 71 6.27 -11.17 -5.85
C VAL A 71 4.76 -11.08 -6.00
N LEU A 72 4.09 -10.59 -4.97
CA LEU A 72 2.66 -10.29 -4.97
C LEU A 72 2.46 -8.77 -4.95
N HIS A 73 1.79 -8.26 -5.97
CA HIS A 73 1.30 -6.87 -6.02
C HIS A 73 -0.22 -6.89 -6.08
N PHE A 74 -0.88 -6.34 -5.09
CA PHE A 74 -2.32 -6.50 -4.88
C PHE A 74 -3.21 -5.60 -5.74
N GLY A 75 -2.63 -4.71 -6.54
CA GLY A 75 -3.41 -3.81 -7.40
C GLY A 75 -4.34 -2.91 -6.61
N MET A 76 -5.62 -2.87 -7.00
CA MET A 76 -6.63 -2.01 -6.36
C MET A 76 -7.55 -2.75 -5.38
N THR A 77 -7.75 -4.06 -5.56
CA THR A 77 -8.72 -4.86 -4.82
C THR A 77 -8.20 -6.22 -4.43
N GLY A 78 -6.89 -6.42 -4.61
CA GLY A 78 -6.23 -7.65 -4.23
C GLY A 78 -6.22 -7.82 -2.72
N ASP A 79 -6.31 -9.08 -2.30
CA ASP A 79 -6.33 -9.52 -0.92
C ASP A 79 -5.65 -10.89 -0.82
N VAL A 80 -5.45 -11.36 0.38
CA VAL A 80 -4.91 -12.68 0.67
C VAL A 80 -5.82 -13.41 1.67
N GLY A 81 -5.93 -14.71 1.50
CA GLY A 81 -6.68 -15.56 2.42
C GLY A 81 -6.11 -16.98 2.44
N ALA A 82 -6.64 -17.81 3.29
CA ALA A 82 -6.28 -19.22 3.34
C ALA A 82 -7.53 -20.09 3.51
N TYR A 83 -7.48 -21.30 2.95
CA TYR A 83 -8.55 -22.27 3.05
C TYR A 83 -7.98 -23.70 2.93
N ARG A 84 -8.76 -24.71 3.30
CA ARG A 84 -8.36 -26.13 3.16
C ARG A 84 -9.09 -26.80 1.98
N ASP A 85 -10.40 -26.75 1.99
CA ASP A 85 -11.23 -27.45 1.05
C ASP A 85 -11.83 -26.52 0.00
N GLU A 86 -12.00 -27.00 -1.24
CA GLU A 86 -12.51 -26.18 -2.35
C GLU A 86 -13.83 -25.45 -2.06
N PRO A 87 -14.81 -26.02 -1.34
CA PRO A 87 -16.04 -25.30 -1.00
C PRO A 87 -15.81 -24.04 -0.16
N ASP A 88 -14.70 -24.00 0.61
CA ASP A 88 -14.34 -22.87 1.48
C ASP A 88 -13.45 -21.84 0.78
N ALA A 89 -13.14 -22.05 -0.50
CA ALA A 89 -12.29 -21.14 -1.27
C ALA A 89 -12.90 -19.73 -1.30
N PRO A 90 -12.16 -18.69 -0.90
CA PRO A 90 -12.65 -17.33 -0.97
C PRO A 90 -13.10 -16.98 -2.39
N ARG A 91 -14.25 -16.30 -2.48
CA ARG A 91 -14.74 -15.82 -3.77
C ARG A 91 -13.65 -14.95 -4.43
N PHE A 92 -13.48 -15.09 -5.74
CA PHE A 92 -12.46 -14.39 -6.54
C PHE A 92 -11.01 -14.82 -6.26
N THR A 93 -10.77 -16.00 -5.68
CA THR A 93 -9.45 -16.61 -5.66
C THR A 93 -8.96 -16.78 -7.09
N ARG A 94 -7.86 -16.13 -7.44
CA ARG A 94 -7.26 -16.17 -8.79
C ARG A 94 -6.14 -17.19 -8.89
N VAL A 95 -5.36 -17.29 -7.81
CA VAL A 95 -4.26 -18.24 -7.69
C VAL A 95 -4.27 -18.78 -6.27
N ALA A 96 -3.96 -20.06 -6.09
CA ALA A 96 -3.70 -20.65 -4.78
C ALA A 96 -2.39 -21.46 -4.79
N LEU A 97 -1.62 -21.31 -3.72
CA LEU A 97 -0.46 -22.14 -3.43
C LEU A 97 -0.87 -23.20 -2.42
N HIS A 98 -0.72 -24.47 -2.77
CA HIS A 98 -0.97 -25.57 -1.83
C HIS A 98 0.27 -25.76 -0.97
N LEU A 99 0.10 -25.79 0.34
CA LEU A 99 1.14 -25.91 1.36
C LEU A 99 1.12 -27.30 1.97
N GLU A 100 2.28 -27.97 2.02
CA GLU A 100 2.38 -29.38 2.34
C GLU A 100 1.97 -29.70 3.79
N ASP A 101 2.68 -29.13 4.75
CA ASP A 101 2.56 -29.57 6.14
C ASP A 101 1.24 -29.16 6.79
N SER A 102 0.74 -28.00 6.43
CA SER A 102 -0.51 -27.45 7.01
C SER A 102 -1.76 -27.95 6.29
N GLY A 103 -1.63 -28.47 5.04
CA GLY A 103 -2.75 -28.75 4.15
C GLY A 103 -3.55 -27.52 3.75
N LEU A 104 -3.01 -26.33 4.03
CA LEU A 104 -3.64 -25.05 3.68
C LEU A 104 -3.35 -24.67 2.23
N ARG A 105 -4.23 -23.89 1.67
CA ARG A 105 -4.05 -23.22 0.39
C ARG A 105 -4.01 -21.72 0.63
N LEU A 106 -2.88 -21.10 0.31
CA LEU A 106 -2.71 -19.66 0.37
C LEU A 106 -3.33 -19.05 -0.89
N ALA A 107 -4.41 -18.29 -0.74
CA ALA A 107 -5.18 -17.72 -1.83
C ALA A 107 -4.78 -16.27 -2.13
N PHE A 108 -4.50 -15.98 -3.40
CA PHE A 108 -4.46 -14.63 -3.93
C PHE A 108 -5.84 -14.28 -4.50
N ILE A 109 -6.51 -13.33 -3.86
CA ILE A 109 -7.88 -12.94 -4.14
C ILE A 109 -7.87 -11.60 -4.87
N ASP A 110 -8.55 -11.47 -6.02
CA ASP A 110 -8.66 -10.16 -6.67
C ASP A 110 -9.91 -10.06 -7.56
N PRO A 111 -10.98 -9.42 -7.09
CA PRO A 111 -12.20 -9.21 -7.85
C PRO A 111 -11.96 -8.53 -9.20
N ARG A 112 -11.11 -7.53 -9.25
CA ARG A 112 -10.90 -6.65 -10.42
C ARG A 112 -9.70 -7.04 -11.31
N LYS A 113 -8.90 -8.04 -10.92
CA LYS A 113 -7.74 -8.57 -11.66
C LYS A 113 -6.64 -7.54 -11.98
N PHE A 114 -6.46 -6.55 -11.14
CA PHE A 114 -5.38 -5.55 -11.26
C PHE A 114 -4.10 -5.96 -10.53
N GLY A 115 -4.20 -6.95 -9.66
CA GLY A 115 -3.06 -7.55 -8.99
C GLY A 115 -2.12 -8.25 -9.97
N ARG A 116 -0.89 -8.47 -9.54
CA ARG A 116 0.12 -9.16 -10.37
C ARG A 116 0.97 -10.08 -9.52
N ILE A 117 1.13 -11.28 -10.03
CA ILE A 117 1.98 -12.34 -9.47
C ILE A 117 3.18 -12.54 -10.40
N ARG A 118 4.38 -12.51 -9.86
CA ARG A 118 5.62 -12.61 -10.63
C ARG A 118 6.67 -13.44 -9.89
N LEU A 119 7.42 -14.25 -10.62
CA LEU A 119 8.67 -14.83 -10.14
C LEU A 119 9.82 -13.88 -10.49
N ALA A 120 10.70 -13.60 -9.53
CA ALA A 120 11.88 -12.77 -9.73
C ALA A 120 13.11 -13.43 -9.08
N ASP A 121 14.30 -13.07 -9.57
CA ASP A 121 15.55 -13.63 -9.05
C ASP A 121 15.85 -13.17 -7.62
N SER A 122 15.39 -11.97 -7.25
CA SER A 122 15.45 -11.44 -5.87
C SER A 122 14.56 -10.20 -5.74
N ALA A 123 14.25 -9.79 -4.50
CA ALA A 123 13.57 -8.52 -4.22
C ALA A 123 14.33 -7.32 -4.79
N ALA A 124 15.67 -7.31 -4.67
CA ALA A 124 16.52 -6.25 -5.21
C ALA A 124 16.50 -6.21 -6.76
N ALA A 125 16.51 -7.36 -7.42
CA ALA A 125 16.37 -7.45 -8.87
C ALA A 125 15.01 -6.90 -9.34
N HIS A 126 13.92 -7.24 -8.64
CA HIS A 126 12.59 -6.71 -8.91
C HIS A 126 12.53 -5.19 -8.70
N GLN A 127 13.07 -4.69 -7.58
CA GLN A 127 13.14 -3.26 -7.28
C GLN A 127 13.82 -2.49 -8.42
N LYS A 128 14.99 -2.95 -8.85
CA LYS A 128 15.77 -2.36 -9.94
C LYS A 128 15.00 -2.38 -11.26
N ALA A 129 14.45 -3.53 -11.64
CA ALA A 129 13.71 -3.70 -12.90
C ALA A 129 12.46 -2.81 -12.97
N LYS A 130 11.78 -2.59 -11.84
CA LYS A 130 10.58 -1.76 -11.74
C LYS A 130 10.88 -0.31 -11.37
N LYS A 131 12.16 0.06 -11.15
CA LYS A 131 12.59 1.41 -10.74
C LYS A 131 11.85 1.89 -9.48
N ILE A 132 11.66 0.98 -8.52
CA ILE A 132 11.00 1.28 -7.24
C ILE A 132 12.00 2.01 -6.35
N GLY A 133 11.60 3.15 -5.80
CA GLY A 133 12.40 3.94 -4.86
C GLY A 133 12.57 3.26 -3.50
N PRO A 134 13.23 3.93 -2.55
CA PRO A 134 13.34 3.44 -1.18
C PRO A 134 11.97 3.30 -0.54
N ASP A 135 11.84 2.36 0.39
CA ASP A 135 10.63 2.18 1.18
C ASP A 135 10.32 3.45 2.00
N ALA A 136 9.05 3.78 2.13
CA ALA A 136 8.63 4.99 2.84
C ALA A 136 8.93 4.94 4.36
N LEU A 137 9.14 3.75 4.92
CA LEU A 137 9.58 3.59 6.30
C LEU A 137 11.08 3.80 6.47
N ASP A 138 11.87 3.51 5.44
CA ASP A 138 13.34 3.49 5.52
C ASP A 138 14.00 4.77 4.99
N ILE A 139 13.28 5.53 4.13
CA ILE A 139 13.81 6.77 3.57
C ILE A 139 14.07 7.80 4.66
N THR A 140 15.24 8.44 4.64
CA THR A 140 15.55 9.50 5.60
C THR A 140 14.88 10.83 5.28
N ALA A 141 14.70 11.69 6.27
CA ALA A 141 14.14 13.03 6.08
C ALA A 141 14.92 13.88 5.07
N ILE A 142 16.24 13.75 5.09
CA ILE A 142 17.15 14.48 4.17
C ILE A 142 16.95 13.95 2.75
N GLU A 143 16.95 12.64 2.55
CA GLU A 143 16.78 12.03 1.24
C GLU A 143 15.41 12.36 0.65
N LEU A 144 14.33 12.20 1.43
CA LEU A 144 12.97 12.54 1.00
C LEU A 144 12.90 14.01 0.55
N HIS A 145 13.38 14.93 1.39
CA HIS A 145 13.39 16.36 1.05
C HIS A 145 14.19 16.63 -0.22
N GLN A 146 15.40 16.08 -0.37
CA GLN A 146 16.23 16.27 -1.56
C GLN A 146 15.56 15.76 -2.84
N LYS A 147 14.87 14.62 -2.78
CA LYS A 147 14.16 14.07 -3.94
C LYS A 147 12.98 14.96 -4.34
N LEU A 148 12.23 15.49 -3.37
CA LEU A 148 11.09 16.36 -3.61
C LEU A 148 11.51 17.77 -4.07
N ALA A 149 12.49 18.37 -3.42
CA ALA A 149 12.96 19.73 -3.69
C ALA A 149 13.59 19.92 -5.08
N ARG A 150 13.99 18.84 -5.74
CA ARG A 150 14.47 18.88 -7.14
C ARG A 150 13.35 18.96 -8.18
N ARG A 151 12.08 18.91 -7.79
CA ARG A 151 10.95 18.77 -8.70
C ARG A 151 10.06 20.01 -8.68
N LYS A 152 9.84 20.60 -9.85
CA LYS A 152 8.90 21.72 -10.07
C LYS A 152 7.47 21.21 -10.32
N THR A 153 7.07 20.17 -9.59
CA THR A 153 5.76 19.51 -9.70
C THR A 153 5.02 19.61 -8.38
N LEU A 154 3.71 19.47 -8.42
CA LEU A 154 2.85 19.46 -7.24
C LEU A 154 3.24 18.32 -6.28
N LEU A 155 3.19 18.59 -4.99
CA LEU A 155 3.70 17.69 -3.95
C LEU A 155 2.93 16.37 -3.88
N LYS A 156 1.59 16.40 -4.01
CA LYS A 156 0.79 15.16 -3.96
C LYS A 156 1.17 14.16 -5.05
N PRO A 157 1.25 14.51 -6.34
CA PRO A 157 1.74 13.60 -7.37
C PRO A 157 3.15 13.08 -7.11
N LEU A 158 4.05 13.90 -6.56
CA LEU A 158 5.41 13.47 -6.21
C LEU A 158 5.42 12.40 -5.11
N LEU A 159 4.60 12.55 -4.08
CA LEU A 159 4.49 11.57 -3.00
C LEU A 159 3.82 10.27 -3.46
N LEU A 160 3.01 10.30 -4.52
CA LEU A 160 2.40 9.12 -5.14
C LEU A 160 3.36 8.37 -6.07
N ASP A 161 4.45 9.01 -6.50
CA ASP A 161 5.45 8.42 -7.39
C ASP A 161 6.31 7.40 -6.64
N GLN A 162 6.07 6.12 -6.93
CA GLN A 162 6.76 4.99 -6.30
C GLN A 162 8.26 4.95 -6.59
N SER A 163 8.77 5.74 -7.53
CA SER A 163 10.21 5.89 -7.81
C SER A 163 10.90 6.89 -6.86
N ILE A 164 10.13 7.79 -6.26
CA ILE A 164 10.61 8.75 -5.25
C ILE A 164 10.67 8.08 -3.88
N THR A 165 9.55 7.54 -3.44
CA THR A 165 9.43 6.71 -2.24
C THR A 165 8.31 5.71 -2.42
N ALA A 166 8.57 4.46 -2.05
CA ALA A 166 7.64 3.36 -2.30
C ALA A 166 6.68 3.16 -1.12
N GLY A 167 5.43 2.86 -1.44
CA GLY A 167 4.44 2.46 -0.44
C GLY A 167 3.31 3.45 -0.22
N LEU A 168 3.56 4.75 -0.41
CA LEU A 168 2.54 5.77 -0.25
C LEU A 168 1.48 5.66 -1.36
N GLY A 169 0.23 5.71 -0.97
CA GLY A 169 -0.90 5.76 -1.87
C GLY A 169 -1.81 6.95 -1.58
N ASN A 170 -3.02 6.93 -2.12
CA ASN A 170 -3.85 8.14 -2.13
C ASN A 170 -4.35 8.55 -0.74
N TRP A 171 -4.75 7.57 0.09
CA TRP A 171 -5.22 7.92 1.43
C TRP A 171 -4.07 8.31 2.35
N ILE A 172 -2.92 7.60 2.27
CA ILE A 172 -1.74 7.91 3.08
C ILE A 172 -1.21 9.30 2.73
N VAL A 173 -1.11 9.64 1.44
CA VAL A 173 -0.60 10.95 1.03
C VAL A 173 -1.49 12.08 1.51
N ASP A 174 -2.83 11.95 1.43
CA ASP A 174 -3.74 12.96 1.98
C ASP A 174 -3.57 13.10 3.49
N GLU A 175 -3.48 11.98 4.22
CA GLU A 175 -3.27 11.98 5.66
C GLU A 175 -1.92 12.61 6.04
N VAL A 176 -0.84 12.21 5.37
CA VAL A 176 0.52 12.75 5.61
C VAL A 176 0.57 14.26 5.39
N LEU A 177 -0.01 14.74 4.30
CA LEU A 177 -0.07 16.18 4.01
C LEU A 177 -0.90 16.94 5.03
N PHE A 178 -2.00 16.33 5.50
CA PHE A 178 -2.83 16.90 6.57
C PHE A 178 -2.08 16.96 7.91
N GLN A 179 -1.35 15.89 8.27
CA GLN A 179 -0.54 15.84 9.49
C GLN A 179 0.60 16.86 9.44
N ALA A 180 1.29 16.97 8.29
CA ALA A 180 2.36 17.93 8.06
C ALA A 180 1.86 19.38 7.89
N LYS A 181 0.55 19.61 7.74
CA LYS A 181 -0.06 20.93 7.46
C LYS A 181 0.45 21.55 6.16
N ILE A 182 0.70 20.72 5.15
CA ILE A 182 1.19 21.17 3.84
C ILE A 182 0.09 20.94 2.79
N HIS A 183 -0.17 21.98 1.97
CA HIS A 183 -1.17 21.88 0.92
C HIS A 183 -0.71 20.92 -0.20
N PRO A 184 -1.57 20.04 -0.74
CA PRO A 184 -1.20 19.08 -1.79
C PRO A 184 -0.74 19.71 -3.11
N GLU A 185 -1.15 20.96 -3.39
CA GLU A 185 -0.71 21.73 -4.56
C GLU A 185 0.58 22.54 -4.31
N ARG A 186 1.25 22.37 -3.16
CA ARG A 186 2.56 22.96 -2.95
C ARG A 186 3.54 22.42 -3.98
N ILE A 187 4.39 23.24 -4.55
CA ILE A 187 5.45 22.81 -5.46
C ILE A 187 6.61 22.19 -4.67
N GLY A 188 7.07 21.01 -5.08
CA GLY A 188 8.15 20.31 -4.38
C GLY A 188 9.41 21.17 -4.20
N ALA A 189 9.83 21.87 -5.26
CA ALA A 189 11.00 22.75 -5.23
C ALA A 189 10.89 23.95 -4.27
N THR A 190 9.72 24.24 -3.72
CA THR A 190 9.53 25.32 -2.76
C THR A 190 9.47 24.83 -1.29
N LEU A 191 9.66 23.52 -1.07
CA LEU A 191 9.69 22.98 0.28
C LEU A 191 10.98 23.41 1.00
N THR A 192 10.81 24.00 2.17
CA THR A 192 11.95 24.25 3.08
C THR A 192 12.37 22.93 3.74
N GLU A 193 13.62 22.88 4.24
CA GLU A 193 14.10 21.73 5.01
C GLU A 193 13.24 21.44 6.25
N LYS A 194 12.71 22.47 6.90
CA LYS A 194 11.81 22.34 8.06
C LYS A 194 10.53 21.63 7.65
N GLU A 195 9.93 22.04 6.52
CA GLU A 195 8.74 21.37 5.97
C GLU A 195 9.04 19.93 5.54
N GLY A 196 10.21 19.69 4.94
CA GLY A 196 10.68 18.34 4.57
C GLY A 196 10.80 17.42 5.79
N ARG A 197 11.35 17.89 6.90
CA ARG A 197 11.40 17.15 8.16
C ARG A 197 10.01 16.90 8.75
N ALA A 198 9.13 17.89 8.71
CA ALA A 198 7.74 17.73 9.18
C ALA A 198 6.97 16.72 8.31
N LEU A 199 7.18 16.74 7.00
CA LEU A 199 6.58 15.79 6.07
C LEU A 199 7.05 14.36 6.35
N HIS A 200 8.34 14.17 6.53
CA HIS A 200 8.90 12.86 6.88
C HIS A 200 8.36 12.35 8.23
N ALA A 201 8.33 13.20 9.25
CA ALA A 201 7.76 12.84 10.55
C ALA A 201 6.27 12.42 10.42
N ALA A 202 5.51 13.10 9.56
CA ALA A 202 4.13 12.74 9.25
C ALA A 202 4.04 11.38 8.52
N VAL A 203 4.96 11.09 7.58
CA VAL A 203 5.03 9.77 6.93
C VAL A 203 5.23 8.67 7.97
N GLN A 204 6.22 8.83 8.85
CA GLN A 204 6.50 7.85 9.90
C GLN A 204 5.32 7.67 10.86
N LEU A 205 4.70 8.77 11.30
CA LEU A 205 3.53 8.73 12.17
C LEU A 205 2.37 7.95 11.55
N VAL A 206 2.01 8.30 10.31
CA VAL A 206 0.84 7.69 9.64
C VAL A 206 1.08 6.21 9.36
N LEU A 207 2.25 5.87 8.82
CA LEU A 207 2.58 4.49 8.49
C LEU A 207 2.69 3.60 9.73
N THR A 208 3.41 4.06 10.76
CA THR A 208 3.55 3.30 12.01
C THR A 208 2.21 3.10 12.70
N THR A 209 1.37 4.14 12.76
CA THR A 209 0.02 4.04 13.31
C THR A 209 -0.80 3.01 12.55
N ALA A 210 -0.81 3.09 11.22
CA ALA A 210 -1.62 2.20 10.39
C ALA A 210 -1.14 0.74 10.48
N ILE A 211 0.16 0.49 10.48
CA ILE A 211 0.73 -0.87 10.65
C ILE A 211 0.38 -1.45 12.02
N ASN A 212 0.52 -0.66 13.09
CA ASN A 212 0.22 -1.13 14.45
C ASN A 212 -1.27 -1.41 14.68
N GLN A 213 -2.13 -0.83 13.85
CA GLN A 213 -3.59 -1.07 13.87
C GLN A 213 -4.03 -2.00 12.73
N GLU A 214 -3.11 -2.76 12.13
CA GLU A 214 -3.39 -3.73 11.04
C GLU A 214 -4.19 -3.12 9.89
N ALA A 215 -3.91 -1.84 9.58
CA ALA A 215 -4.61 -1.03 8.59
C ALA A 215 -6.12 -0.88 8.86
N ASN A 216 -6.60 -1.18 10.07
CA ASN A 216 -7.98 -0.95 10.47
C ASN A 216 -8.18 0.53 10.85
N TYR A 217 -8.61 1.33 9.90
CA TYR A 217 -8.78 2.79 10.07
C TYR A 217 -9.77 3.17 11.19
N ARG A 218 -10.67 2.27 11.59
CA ARG A 218 -11.60 2.51 12.72
C ARG A 218 -10.88 2.69 14.05
N HIS A 219 -9.67 2.14 14.17
CA HIS A 219 -8.82 2.24 15.36
C HIS A 219 -7.82 3.40 15.28
N PHE A 220 -7.79 4.16 14.18
CA PHE A 220 -6.88 5.28 14.06
C PHE A 220 -7.29 6.44 14.98
N PRO A 221 -6.34 7.30 15.37
CA PRO A 221 -6.64 8.46 16.21
C PRO A 221 -7.77 9.33 15.60
N ALA A 222 -8.72 9.76 16.43
CA ALA A 222 -9.85 10.57 15.99
C ALA A 222 -9.45 11.88 15.29
N SER A 223 -8.20 12.33 15.48
CA SER A 223 -7.63 13.53 14.83
C SER A 223 -7.16 13.28 13.39
N PHE A 224 -7.24 12.05 12.88
CA PHE A 224 -6.82 11.73 11.51
C PHE A 224 -7.88 12.15 10.50
N LEU A 225 -7.41 12.65 9.36
CA LEU A 225 -8.26 13.06 8.22
C LEU A 225 -9.10 11.91 7.66
N ILE A 226 -8.61 10.68 7.79
CA ILE A 226 -9.28 9.49 7.24
C ILE A 226 -10.73 9.36 7.71
N HIS A 227 -11.06 9.79 8.93
CA HIS A 227 -12.42 9.78 9.47
C HIS A 227 -13.36 10.80 8.80
N ALA A 228 -12.81 11.77 8.09
CA ALA A 228 -13.56 12.76 7.33
C ALA A 228 -13.60 12.46 5.82
N ARG A 229 -13.18 11.26 5.41
CA ARG A 229 -13.25 10.79 4.01
C ARG A 229 -14.51 9.94 3.82
N GLU A 230 -15.11 10.02 2.64
CA GLU A 230 -16.32 9.28 2.24
C GLU A 230 -16.09 7.76 2.06
N TRP A 231 -15.38 7.09 2.97
CA TRP A 231 -15.05 5.67 2.80
C TRP A 231 -15.95 4.75 3.60
N ASP A 232 -16.63 5.24 4.60
CA ASP A 232 -17.53 4.42 5.40
C ASP A 232 -18.91 4.35 4.74
N THR A 233 -18.98 3.57 3.65
CA THR A 233 -20.26 3.22 3.03
C THR A 233 -21.05 2.16 3.83
N SER A 234 -20.49 1.66 4.94
CA SER A 234 -21.16 0.72 5.84
C SER A 234 -22.00 1.42 6.91
N ALA A 235 -21.77 2.69 7.17
CA ALA A 235 -22.70 3.50 7.90
C ALA A 235 -23.87 3.81 6.97
N THR A 236 -25.07 3.35 7.31
CA THR A 236 -26.32 3.85 6.72
C THR A 236 -26.22 5.37 6.54
N PRO A 237 -26.64 5.92 5.38
CA PRO A 237 -26.64 7.36 5.15
C PRO A 237 -27.72 8.03 6.02
N SER A 238 -27.50 8.07 7.30
CA SER A 238 -28.36 8.78 8.25
C SER A 238 -27.54 9.90 8.88
N SER A 239 -27.49 11.00 8.22
CA SER A 239 -26.89 12.28 8.51
C SER A 239 -25.68 12.56 7.62
N ASP A 240 -25.95 13.20 6.51
CA ASP A 240 -24.99 13.63 5.46
C ASP A 240 -23.88 14.56 5.92
N ASP A 241 -23.79 14.95 7.18
CA ASP A 241 -22.92 16.02 7.62
C ASP A 241 -21.82 15.64 8.62
N ALA A 242 -21.92 14.53 9.34
CA ALA A 242 -21.00 14.28 10.47
C ALA A 242 -19.55 13.92 10.04
N HIS A 243 -19.36 13.36 8.83
CA HIS A 243 -18.05 12.90 8.35
C HIS A 243 -17.35 13.84 7.38
N THR A 244 -17.89 15.02 7.15
CA THR A 244 -17.34 16.00 6.18
C THR A 244 -16.58 17.15 6.81
N PHE A 245 -16.50 17.20 8.14
CA PHE A 245 -15.80 18.25 8.86
C PHE A 245 -14.40 17.85 9.30
N CYS A 246 -13.52 18.83 9.35
CA CYS A 246 -12.15 18.62 9.79
C CYS A 246 -12.11 18.11 11.24
N PRO A 247 -11.44 16.99 11.54
CA PRO A 247 -11.36 16.45 12.90
C PRO A 247 -10.67 17.39 13.90
N ARG A 248 -9.88 18.36 13.40
CA ARG A 248 -9.22 19.40 14.22
C ARG A 248 -9.97 20.72 14.25
N HIS A 249 -10.88 20.95 13.32
CA HIS A 249 -11.66 22.18 13.18
C HIS A 249 -13.11 21.82 12.86
N PRO A 250 -13.92 21.45 13.87
CA PRO A 250 -15.27 20.89 13.63
C PRO A 250 -16.26 21.81 12.90
N LYS A 251 -15.92 23.09 12.71
CA LYS A 251 -16.72 24.05 11.94
C LYS A 251 -16.22 24.25 10.50
N VAL A 252 -15.13 23.57 10.10
CA VAL A 252 -14.52 23.71 8.77
C VAL A 252 -14.77 22.44 7.98
N LYS A 253 -15.50 22.55 6.89
CA LYS A 253 -15.71 21.42 5.96
C LYS A 253 -14.39 20.99 5.31
N ILE A 254 -14.28 19.70 5.01
CA ILE A 254 -13.19 19.15 4.20
C ILE A 254 -13.52 19.42 2.73
N ASP A 255 -12.57 20.04 2.05
CA ASP A 255 -12.66 20.26 0.61
C ASP A 255 -12.27 18.95 -0.13
N LYS A 256 -13.08 18.57 -1.13
CA LYS A 256 -12.82 17.43 -2.02
C LYS A 256 -12.65 17.95 -3.45
N TYR A 257 -11.49 17.70 -4.02
CA TYR A 257 -11.14 18.09 -5.41
C TYR A 257 -10.11 17.13 -5.99
N TYR A 258 -9.57 17.41 -7.17
CA TYR A 258 -8.62 16.53 -7.84
C TYR A 258 -7.27 17.20 -8.02
N VAL A 259 -6.20 16.48 -7.64
CA VAL A 259 -4.81 16.87 -7.87
C VAL A 259 -4.09 15.73 -8.58
N GLY A 260 -3.53 16.00 -9.75
CA GLY A 260 -2.87 14.97 -10.57
C GLY A 260 -3.78 13.79 -10.93
N GLY A 261 -5.08 14.06 -11.16
CA GLY A 261 -6.07 13.02 -11.48
C GLY A 261 -6.51 12.15 -10.30
N ARG A 262 -6.14 12.51 -9.07
CA ARG A 262 -6.51 11.77 -7.84
C ARG A 262 -7.39 12.60 -6.94
N ALA A 263 -8.49 12.02 -6.45
CA ALA A 263 -9.32 12.64 -5.42
C ALA A 263 -8.45 13.03 -4.21
N THR A 264 -8.63 14.24 -3.73
CA THR A 264 -7.81 14.89 -2.72
C THR A 264 -8.71 15.51 -1.68
N TYR A 265 -8.37 15.34 -0.42
CA TYR A 265 -9.14 15.84 0.72
C TYR A 265 -8.26 16.77 1.55
N THR A 266 -8.74 18.01 1.81
CA THR A 266 -7.97 19.01 2.55
C THR A 266 -8.86 19.81 3.51
N CYS A 267 -8.24 20.33 4.55
CA CYS A 267 -8.85 21.34 5.40
C CYS A 267 -8.18 22.69 5.12
N ALA A 268 -8.93 23.67 4.63
CA ALA A 268 -8.39 24.99 4.30
C ALA A 268 -7.68 25.68 5.49
N LYS A 269 -8.10 25.39 6.72
CA LYS A 269 -7.47 25.93 7.93
C LYS A 269 -6.18 25.20 8.32
N CYS A 270 -6.13 23.86 8.16
CA CYS A 270 -4.91 23.08 8.45
C CYS A 270 -3.86 23.24 7.36
N GLN A 271 -4.29 23.36 6.10
CA GLN A 271 -3.47 23.31 4.90
C GLN A 271 -3.80 24.51 4.00
N PRO A 272 -3.41 25.74 4.41
CA PRO A 272 -3.72 26.93 3.62
C PRO A 272 -3.13 26.80 2.21
N LYS A 273 -3.92 27.20 1.21
CA LYS A 273 -3.49 27.17 -0.18
C LYS A 273 -2.27 28.07 -0.36
N PRO A 274 -1.20 27.59 -1.05
CA PRO A 274 -0.05 28.44 -1.34
C PRO A 274 -0.49 29.66 -2.16
N ALA A 275 0.12 30.80 -1.93
CA ALA A 275 -0.08 31.97 -2.78
C ALA A 275 0.22 31.58 -4.24
N ALA A 276 -0.58 32.13 -5.17
CA ALA A 276 -0.29 31.96 -6.59
C ALA A 276 1.12 32.50 -6.88
N ALA A 277 1.97 31.69 -7.47
CA ALA A 277 3.32 32.06 -7.86
C ALA A 277 3.31 32.94 -9.13
#